data_323e23655156574312a5b2ec4114ea83
#
_entry.id   323e23655156574312a5b2ec4114ea83
#
_cell.length_a   1.000
_cell.length_b   1.000
_cell.length_c   1.000
_cell.angle_alpha   90.00
_cell.angle_beta   90.00
_cell.angle_gamma   90.00
#
_symmetry.space_group_name_H-M   'P 1'
#
loop_
_entity.id
_entity.type
_entity.pdbx_description
1 polymer ?
#
loop_
_entity_poly.entity_id
_entity_poly.type
_entity_poly.pdbx_seq_one_letter_code
_entity_poly.pdbx_strand_id
1 'polypeptide(L)' 'MKQLDQLRKHFDSGESLTVGAALTKFGIYALSQRCGDLAAQGYPLDKDWLALPSGKRVRQYKKLVWPT' A
#
# COMPACT_ATOMS: atom_id res chain seq x y z
N MET A 1 -3.02 -12.25 -9.96
CA MET A 1 -1.57 -12.13 -9.92
C MET A 1 -1.10 -12.21 -8.48
N LYS A 2 0.06 -12.86 -8.26
CA LYS A 2 0.55 -13.08 -6.91
C LYS A 2 0.83 -11.80 -6.15
N GLN A 3 1.34 -10.77 -6.83
CA GLN A 3 1.63 -9.50 -6.18
C GLN A 3 0.37 -8.82 -5.64
N LEU A 4 -0.71 -8.84 -6.42
CA LEU A 4 -1.97 -8.26 -5.97
C LEU A 4 -2.55 -9.03 -4.79
N ASP A 5 -2.43 -10.35 -4.80
CA ASP A 5 -2.88 -11.18 -3.68
C ASP A 5 -2.09 -10.89 -2.42
N GLN A 6 -0.77 -10.74 -2.53
CA GLN A 6 0.09 -10.38 -1.41
C GLN A 6 -0.30 -9.02 -0.83
N LEU A 7 -0.53 -8.04 -1.69
CA LEU A 7 -0.92 -6.70 -1.25
C LEU A 7 -2.28 -6.73 -0.56
N ARG A 8 -3.25 -7.43 -1.15
CA ARG A 8 -4.59 -7.53 -0.56
C ARG A 8 -4.51 -8.15 0.84
N LYS A 9 -3.75 -9.22 0.97
CA LYS A 9 -3.60 -9.90 2.25
C LYS A 9 -2.95 -8.99 3.29
N HIS A 10 -1.92 -8.24 2.88
CA HIS A 10 -1.24 -7.30 3.75
C HIS A 10 -2.19 -6.21 4.24
N PHE A 11 -2.95 -5.61 3.33
CA PHE A 11 -3.88 -4.55 3.68
C PHE A 11 -5.07 -5.07 4.49
N ASP A 12 -5.50 -6.30 4.25
CA ASP A 12 -6.60 -6.91 5.01
C ASP A 12 -6.23 -7.09 6.48
N SER A 13 -4.95 -7.21 6.79
CA SER A 13 -4.49 -7.30 8.18
C SER A 13 -4.54 -5.95 8.90
N GLY A 14 -4.89 -4.87 8.19
CA GLY A 14 -4.95 -3.54 8.75
C GLY A 14 -3.66 -2.77 8.72
N GLU A 15 -2.63 -3.32 8.11
CA GLU A 15 -1.31 -2.68 8.06
C GLU A 15 -1.19 -1.76 6.85
N SER A 16 -0.42 -0.70 7.02
CA SER A 16 -0.05 0.20 5.94
C SER A 16 1.19 -0.32 5.21
N LEU A 17 1.47 0.24 4.04
CA LEU A 17 2.61 -0.17 3.25
C LEU A 17 3.20 1.03 2.52
N THR A 18 4.52 1.19 2.62
CA THR A 18 5.26 2.20 1.87
C THR A 18 5.92 1.55 0.65
N VAL A 19 6.36 2.40 -0.29
CA VAL A 19 7.06 1.91 -1.49
C VAL A 19 8.31 1.13 -1.11
N GLY A 20 9.10 1.65 -0.15
CA GLY A 20 10.30 0.97 0.31
C GLY A 20 10.00 -0.37 0.97
N ALA A 21 8.97 -0.42 1.81
CA ALA A 21 8.58 -1.67 2.48
C ALA A 21 8.07 -2.70 1.47
N ALA A 22 7.35 -2.25 0.44
CA ALA A 22 6.84 -3.15 -0.60
C ALA A 22 8.01 -3.80 -1.35
N LEU A 23 9.04 -3.02 -1.66
CA LEU A 23 10.22 -3.55 -2.33
C LEU A 23 10.95 -4.55 -1.44
N THR A 24 11.15 -4.22 -0.17
CA THR A 24 11.90 -5.05 0.76
C THR A 24 11.16 -6.35 1.12
N LYS A 25 9.85 -6.25 1.39
CA LYS A 25 9.07 -7.40 1.85
C LYS A 25 8.56 -8.27 0.72
N PHE A 26 8.18 -7.67 -0.39
CA PHE A 26 7.49 -8.39 -1.47
C PHE A 26 8.20 -8.31 -2.81
N GLY A 27 9.27 -7.52 -2.92
CA GLY A 27 9.97 -7.34 -4.19
C GLY A 27 9.15 -6.56 -5.23
N ILE A 28 8.23 -5.72 -4.78
CA ILE A 28 7.36 -4.95 -5.68
C ILE A 28 8.00 -3.59 -5.95
N TYR A 29 8.36 -3.36 -7.20
CA TYR A 29 9.00 -2.10 -7.61
C TYR A 29 8.00 -0.99 -7.88
N ALA A 30 6.83 -1.33 -8.43
CA ALA A 30 5.84 -0.37 -8.87
C ALA A 30 4.61 -0.41 -7.97
N LEU A 31 4.78 -0.09 -6.69
CA LEU A 31 3.68 -0.18 -5.72
C LEU A 31 2.51 0.70 -6.12
N SER A 32 2.76 1.93 -6.61
CA SER A 32 1.68 2.83 -7.03
C SER A 32 0.82 2.21 -8.12
N GLN A 33 1.46 1.56 -9.08
CA GLN A 33 0.75 0.90 -10.18
C GLN A 33 -0.06 -0.30 -9.66
N ARG A 34 0.55 -1.10 -8.77
CA ARG A 34 -0.14 -2.27 -8.21
C ARG A 34 -1.33 -1.85 -7.35
N CYS A 35 -1.18 -0.79 -6.57
CA CYS A 35 -2.28 -0.24 -5.78
C CYS A 35 -3.38 0.30 -6.69
N GLY A 36 -3.03 0.92 -7.81
CA GLY A 36 -4.00 1.35 -8.81
C GLY A 36 -4.78 0.17 -9.38
N ASP A 37 -4.10 -0.95 -9.64
CA ASP A 37 -4.75 -2.16 -10.12
C ASP A 37 -5.74 -2.71 -9.09
N LEU A 38 -5.36 -2.71 -7.81
CA LEU A 38 -6.27 -3.13 -6.74
C LEU A 38 -7.49 -2.23 -6.64
N ALA A 39 -7.28 -0.92 -6.71
CA ALA A 39 -8.38 0.03 -6.66
C ALA A 39 -9.34 -0.18 -7.83
N ALA A 40 -8.80 -0.49 -9.01
CA ALA A 40 -9.62 -0.79 -10.19
C ALA A 40 -10.47 -2.05 -10.00
N GLN A 41 -10.03 -2.97 -9.14
CA GLN A 41 -10.80 -4.16 -8.81
C GLN A 41 -11.83 -3.91 -7.70
N GLY A 42 -11.95 -2.65 -7.23
CA GLY A 42 -12.90 -2.31 -6.19
C GLY A 42 -12.36 -2.37 -4.77
N TYR A 43 -11.06 -2.59 -4.61
CA TYR A 43 -10.45 -2.64 -3.28
C TYR A 43 -10.30 -1.21 -2.74
N PRO A 44 -10.84 -0.90 -1.55
CA PRO A 44 -10.75 0.45 -1.00
C PRO A 44 -9.36 0.73 -0.44
N LEU A 45 -8.64 1.64 -1.08
CA LEU A 45 -7.31 2.05 -0.65
C LEU A 45 -7.26 3.55 -0.40
N ASP A 46 -6.51 3.94 0.61
CA ASP A 46 -6.21 5.32 0.92
C ASP A 46 -4.73 5.58 0.72
N LYS A 47 -4.38 6.82 0.39
CA LYS A 47 -3.00 7.26 0.19
C LYS A 47 -2.68 8.37 1.17
N ASP A 48 -1.50 8.31 1.75
CA ASP A 48 -1.06 9.33 2.69
C ASP A 48 0.45 9.53 2.55
N TRP A 49 0.97 10.54 3.23
CA TRP A 49 2.39 10.81 3.28
C TRP A 49 2.91 10.46 4.67
N LEU A 50 4.00 9.69 4.70
CA LEU A 50 4.69 9.38 5.93
C LEU A 50 5.95 10.24 6.00
N ALA A 51 6.05 11.07 7.04
CA ALA A 51 7.23 11.90 7.27
C ALA A 51 8.31 11.05 7.95
N LEU A 52 9.51 11.08 7.38
CA LEU A 52 10.65 10.38 7.94
C LEU A 52 11.46 11.31 8.84
N PRO A 53 12.23 10.77 9.81
CA PRO A 53 13.09 11.61 10.66
C PRO A 53 14.09 12.46 9.88
N SER A 54 14.46 12.02 8.67
CA SER A 54 15.37 12.76 7.80
C SER A 54 14.73 13.99 7.14
N GLY A 55 13.44 14.22 7.36
CA GLY A 55 12.70 15.30 6.74
C GLY A 55 12.09 14.96 5.40
N LYS A 56 12.35 13.78 4.88
CA LYS A 56 11.74 13.31 3.63
C LYS A 56 10.36 12.73 3.89
N ARG A 57 9.51 12.77 2.86
CA ARG A 57 8.20 12.17 2.91
C ARG A 57 8.11 11.06 1.88
N VAL A 58 7.49 9.95 2.27
CA VAL A 58 7.26 8.81 1.36
C VAL A 58 5.77 8.53 1.32
N ARG A 59 5.32 8.02 0.17
CA ARG A 59 3.91 7.66 0.02
C ARG A 59 3.61 6.37 0.75
N GLN A 60 2.53 6.39 1.51
CA GLN A 60 2.06 5.24 2.28
C GLN A 60 0.67 4.88 1.81
N TYR A 61 0.41 3.60 1.65
CA TYR A 61 -0.91 3.07 1.27
C TYR A 61 -1.47 2.26 2.41
N LYS A 62 -2.78 2.30 2.56
CA LYS A 62 -3.47 1.51 3.57
C LYS A 62 -4.88 1.22 3.10
N LYS A 63 -5.52 0.21 3.71
CA LYS A 63 -6.92 -0.09 3.42
C LYS A 63 -7.78 1.02 4.03
N LEU A 64 -8.69 1.54 3.23
CA LEU A 64 -9.64 2.56 3.71
C LEU A 64 -10.66 1.87 4.60
N VAL A 65 -10.71 2.28 5.86
CA VAL A 65 -11.66 1.74 6.83
C VAL A 65 -12.77 2.76 7.04
N TRP A 66 -13.99 2.34 6.76
CA TRP A 66 -15.15 3.20 6.96
C TRP A 66 -15.51 3.23 8.43
N PRO A 67 -15.72 4.39 9.03
CA PRO A 67 -16.24 4.45 10.39
C PRO A 67 -17.65 3.89 10.42
N THR A 68 -17.88 2.99 11.33
CA THR A 68 -19.20 2.40 11.53
C THR A 68 -20.00 3.15 12.58
#